data_cba4bbdeccc4630ed3186e23809bf99f
#
_entry.id   cba4bbdeccc4630ed3186e23809bf99f
#
_cell.length_a   1.000
_cell.length_b   1.000
_cell.length_c   1.000
_cell.angle_alpha   90.00
_cell.angle_beta   90.00
_cell.angle_gamma   90.00
#
_symmetry.space_group_name_H-M   'P 1'
#
loop_
_entity.id
_entity.type
_entity.pdbx_description
1 polymer ?
#
loop_
_entity_poly.entity_id
_entity_poly.type
_entity_poly.pdbx_seq_one_letter_code
_entity_poly.pdbx_strand_id
1 'polypeptide(L)'
;KQQHHSRGPWPLDRARGRVYLPRMNTHGEIAPGAVTICGAPEGWDARQLADLVGRAGGPVVHVARDDARAAAMAEALGLMAPGLPVLRFPAWDCLPYDRVSPHPEIAAARMATLAALAQGWDRPSVVMATLNAAMQRLPRPALVAGQSFSAAVGQRCDPEALTGWLAHMGFARNATVFEPGDYAVRGGIVDIFPPGWDGPVRLDFFGDVLESARRFDVESQRTVEKVTRVDLAPASEVILDEA
;
A
#
# COMPACT_ATOMS: atom_id res chain seq x y z
N LYS A 1 -2.26 44.32 23.29
CA LYS A 1 -2.37 43.40 22.14
C LYS A 1 -2.76 42.04 22.68
N GLN A 2 -4.08 41.74 22.65
CA GLN A 2 -4.64 40.51 23.13
C GLN A 2 -4.38 39.40 22.08
N GLN A 3 -3.70 38.34 22.52
CA GLN A 3 -3.58 37.11 21.73
C GLN A 3 -4.90 36.36 21.86
N HIS A 4 -5.69 36.29 20.81
CA HIS A 4 -6.81 35.38 20.71
C HIS A 4 -6.27 33.95 20.59
N HIS A 5 -6.35 33.20 21.69
CA HIS A 5 -6.21 31.75 21.68
C HIS A 5 -7.52 31.17 21.14
N SER A 6 -7.53 30.70 19.89
CA SER A 6 -8.61 29.89 19.38
C SER A 6 -8.61 28.57 20.17
N ARG A 7 -9.58 28.41 21.06
CA ARG A 7 -9.86 27.19 21.78
C ARG A 7 -10.48 26.18 20.79
N GLY A 8 -9.70 25.17 20.44
CA GLY A 8 -10.27 24.00 19.77
C GLY A 8 -11.29 23.27 20.68
N PRO A 9 -12.13 22.38 20.13
CA PRO A 9 -13.31 21.82 20.80
C PRO A 9 -13.04 20.85 21.97
N TRP A 10 -11.80 20.71 22.46
CA TRP A 10 -11.44 19.74 23.49
C TRP A 10 -10.74 20.40 24.68
N PRO A 11 -11.35 20.44 25.86
CA PRO A 11 -10.70 20.84 27.07
C PRO A 11 -9.79 19.71 27.55
N LEU A 12 -8.50 19.83 27.32
CA LEU A 12 -7.51 18.94 27.93
C LEU A 12 -7.09 19.50 29.28
N ASP A 13 -7.25 18.66 30.32
CA ASP A 13 -6.79 18.95 31.67
C ASP A 13 -5.26 19.18 31.65
N ARG A 14 -4.85 20.39 31.97
CA ARG A 14 -3.46 20.85 31.97
C ARG A 14 -2.56 20.12 32.99
N ALA A 15 -3.10 19.24 33.80
CA ALA A 15 -2.36 18.57 34.87
C ALA A 15 -1.63 17.31 34.43
N ARG A 16 -1.94 16.72 33.25
CA ARG A 16 -1.43 15.38 32.86
C ARG A 16 -0.83 15.25 31.46
N GLY A 17 -0.69 16.29 30.68
CA GLY A 17 -0.04 16.16 29.38
C GLY A 17 -0.04 17.45 28.59
N ARG A 18 1.07 17.78 27.94
CA ARG A 18 1.17 18.90 27.01
C ARG A 18 0.82 18.39 25.61
N VAL A 19 -0.30 18.88 25.08
CA VAL A 19 -0.59 18.69 23.65
C VAL A 19 -0.04 19.89 22.91
N TYR A 20 0.94 19.68 22.06
CA TYR A 20 1.42 20.68 21.13
C TYR A 20 0.77 20.38 19.77
N LEU A 21 -0.17 21.23 19.35
CA LEU A 21 -0.67 21.19 17.98
C LEU A 21 0.34 21.92 17.07
N PRO A 22 0.63 21.39 15.88
CA PRO A 22 1.45 22.12 14.92
C PRO A 22 0.78 23.47 14.63
N ARG A 23 1.57 24.54 14.59
CA ARG A 23 1.07 25.83 14.14
C ARG A 23 0.76 25.72 12.65
N MET A 24 -0.49 25.91 12.28
CA MET A 24 -0.85 26.09 10.88
C MET A 24 -0.42 27.50 10.45
N ASN A 25 0.13 27.61 9.25
CA ASN A 25 0.38 28.91 8.64
C ASN A 25 -0.93 29.58 8.22
N THR A 26 -0.87 30.82 7.74
CA THR A 26 -2.04 31.60 7.29
C THR A 26 -2.78 30.98 6.10
N HIS A 27 -2.22 29.97 5.45
CA HIS A 27 -2.80 29.21 4.34
C HIS A 27 -3.32 27.83 4.74
N GLY A 28 -3.34 27.51 6.03
CA GLY A 28 -3.81 26.23 6.54
C GLY A 28 -2.82 25.07 6.44
N GLU A 29 -1.57 25.33 6.01
CA GLU A 29 -0.51 24.33 5.94
C GLU A 29 0.08 24.04 7.33
N ILE A 30 0.41 22.77 7.56
CA ILE A 30 1.08 22.36 8.80
C ILE A 30 2.51 22.88 8.77
N ALA A 31 2.85 23.78 9.69
CA ALA A 31 4.20 24.29 9.80
C ALA A 31 5.19 23.16 10.19
N PRO A 32 6.39 23.11 9.62
CA PRO A 32 7.40 22.17 10.02
C PRO A 32 7.69 22.31 11.53
N GLY A 33 7.63 21.21 12.25
CA GLY A 33 7.91 21.19 13.69
C GLY A 33 7.59 19.84 14.31
N ALA A 34 8.30 19.50 15.39
CA ALA A 34 8.01 18.32 16.18
C ALA A 34 6.88 18.63 17.19
N VAL A 35 5.87 17.76 17.22
CA VAL A 35 4.79 17.79 18.20
C VAL A 35 4.85 16.53 19.02
N THR A 36 4.88 16.65 20.34
CA THR A 36 4.80 15.49 21.26
C THR A 36 3.45 15.49 21.94
N ILE A 37 2.74 14.36 21.82
CA ILE A 37 1.46 14.12 22.46
C ILE A 37 1.67 13.07 23.54
N CYS A 38 1.34 13.41 24.79
CA CYS A 38 1.50 12.52 25.93
C CYS A 38 0.16 12.36 26.68
N GLY A 39 0.01 11.20 27.35
CA GLY A 39 -1.17 10.92 28.18
C GLY A 39 -2.44 10.69 27.38
N ALA A 40 -2.34 10.35 26.10
CA ALA A 40 -3.48 10.00 25.28
C ALA A 40 -4.05 8.63 25.71
N PRO A 41 -5.38 8.49 25.82
CA PRO A 41 -6.00 7.19 26.02
C PRO A 41 -5.81 6.30 24.80
N GLU A 42 -5.95 5.00 24.99
CA GLU A 42 -5.88 4.03 23.91
C GLU A 42 -6.88 4.33 22.79
N GLY A 43 -6.44 4.20 21.52
CA GLY A 43 -7.25 4.51 20.34
C GLY A 43 -7.34 6.00 19.98
N TRP A 44 -6.96 6.91 20.89
CA TRP A 44 -7.00 8.35 20.60
C TRP A 44 -6.00 8.75 19.51
N ASP A 45 -4.88 8.07 19.43
CA ASP A 45 -3.86 8.26 18.38
C ASP A 45 -4.39 7.92 16.98
N ALA A 46 -5.22 6.88 16.83
CA ALA A 46 -5.87 6.57 15.56
C ALA A 46 -6.81 7.69 15.12
N ARG A 47 -7.57 8.28 16.05
CA ARG A 47 -8.42 9.44 15.78
C ARG A 47 -7.58 10.64 15.35
N GLN A 48 -6.47 10.92 16.05
CA GLN A 48 -5.59 12.03 15.69
C GLN A 48 -4.92 11.83 14.33
N LEU A 49 -4.55 10.60 14.01
CA LEU A 49 -3.98 10.25 12.71
C LEU A 49 -5.00 10.47 11.59
N ALA A 50 -6.24 10.04 11.77
CA ALA A 50 -7.32 10.27 10.81
C ALA A 50 -7.58 11.76 10.58
N ASP A 51 -7.66 12.56 11.66
CA ASP A 51 -7.83 14.01 11.60
C ASP A 51 -6.62 14.71 10.92
N LEU A 52 -5.41 14.20 11.13
CA LEU A 52 -4.20 14.70 10.47
C LEU A 52 -4.22 14.45 8.98
N VAL A 53 -4.58 13.23 8.55
CA VAL A 53 -4.72 12.86 7.14
C VAL A 53 -5.75 13.73 6.43
N GLY A 54 -6.90 13.94 7.07
CA GLY A 54 -7.95 14.83 6.53
C GLY A 54 -7.48 16.27 6.32
N ARG A 55 -6.59 16.76 7.20
CA ARG A 55 -6.01 18.11 7.07
C ARG A 55 -4.85 18.18 6.09
N ALA A 56 -4.05 17.13 5.99
CA ALA A 56 -2.91 17.07 5.08
C ALA A 56 -3.35 17.01 3.61
N GLY A 57 -4.52 16.42 3.33
CA GLY A 57 -5.06 16.28 1.98
C GLY A 57 -4.34 15.27 1.10
N GLY A 58 -3.29 14.63 1.61
CA GLY A 58 -2.46 13.65 0.92
C GLY A 58 -2.03 12.51 1.85
N PRO A 59 -1.07 11.66 1.43
CA PRO A 59 -0.61 10.54 2.24
C PRO A 59 0.19 11.03 3.47
N VAL A 60 -0.09 10.42 4.61
CA VAL A 60 0.63 10.63 5.88
C VAL A 60 1.34 9.35 6.27
N VAL A 61 2.62 9.43 6.56
CA VAL A 61 3.40 8.28 7.03
C VAL A 61 3.25 8.15 8.54
N HIS A 62 2.74 7.00 8.99
CA HIS A 62 2.73 6.59 10.39
C HIS A 62 3.78 5.51 10.62
N VAL A 63 4.73 5.78 11.51
CA VAL A 63 5.76 4.82 11.88
C VAL A 63 5.42 4.22 13.25
N ALA A 64 4.92 3.00 13.23
CA ALA A 64 4.62 2.24 14.44
C ALA A 64 5.92 1.66 15.05
N ARG A 65 5.91 1.44 16.35
CA ARG A 65 7.05 0.85 17.06
C ARG A 65 7.38 -0.56 16.56
N ASP A 66 6.34 -1.37 16.35
CA ASP A 66 6.40 -2.77 15.93
C ASP A 66 5.15 -3.17 15.13
N ASP A 67 5.15 -4.39 14.58
CA ASP A 67 4.06 -4.90 13.74
C ASP A 67 2.74 -5.06 14.49
N ALA A 68 2.79 -5.47 15.76
CA ALA A 68 1.59 -5.58 16.60
C ALA A 68 0.92 -4.21 16.78
N ARG A 69 1.72 -3.15 16.98
CA ARG A 69 1.20 -1.80 17.08
C ARG A 69 0.69 -1.26 15.74
N ALA A 70 1.37 -1.60 14.64
CA ALA A 70 0.90 -1.25 13.29
C ALA A 70 -0.46 -1.89 12.99
N ALA A 71 -0.63 -3.18 13.32
CA ALA A 71 -1.88 -3.91 13.14
C ALA A 71 -3.02 -3.30 13.98
N ALA A 72 -2.78 -3.08 15.27
CA ALA A 72 -3.77 -2.46 16.16
C ALA A 72 -4.17 -1.05 15.70
N MET A 73 -3.22 -0.26 15.19
CA MET A 73 -3.50 1.07 14.63
C MET A 73 -4.34 0.97 13.35
N ALA A 74 -4.04 0.04 12.46
CA ALA A 74 -4.80 -0.17 11.23
C ALA A 74 -6.24 -0.61 11.53
N GLU A 75 -6.43 -1.50 12.51
CA GLU A 75 -7.76 -1.92 12.98
C GLU A 75 -8.55 -0.72 13.56
N ALA A 76 -7.93 0.05 14.44
CA ALA A 76 -8.56 1.23 15.04
C ALA A 76 -8.94 2.27 13.98
N LEU A 77 -8.11 2.48 12.95
CA LEU A 77 -8.43 3.35 11.81
C LEU A 77 -9.60 2.81 11.01
N GLY A 78 -9.67 1.50 10.77
CA GLY A 78 -10.79 0.86 10.08
C GLY A 78 -12.13 1.11 10.76
N LEU A 79 -12.14 1.16 12.11
CA LEU A 79 -13.33 1.47 12.90
C LEU A 79 -13.66 2.97 12.95
N MET A 80 -12.64 3.83 13.11
CA MET A 80 -12.83 5.27 13.35
C MET A 80 -12.95 6.10 12.08
N ALA A 81 -12.35 5.64 11.00
CA ALA A 81 -12.34 6.30 9.70
C ALA A 81 -12.56 5.27 8.58
N PRO A 82 -13.74 4.62 8.52
CA PRO A 82 -14.03 3.64 7.48
C PRO A 82 -13.90 4.28 6.11
N GLY A 83 -13.17 3.63 5.22
CA GLY A 83 -12.89 4.16 3.88
C GLY A 83 -11.61 4.99 3.76
N LEU A 84 -10.89 5.26 4.86
CA LEU A 84 -9.55 5.84 4.80
C LEU A 84 -8.54 4.77 4.33
N PRO A 85 -7.89 4.94 3.16
CA PRO A 85 -6.93 3.96 2.66
C PRO A 85 -5.73 3.82 3.61
N VAL A 86 -5.37 2.58 3.93
CA VAL A 86 -4.16 2.26 4.68
C VAL A 86 -3.22 1.47 3.77
N LEU A 87 -2.16 2.11 3.33
CA LEU A 87 -1.10 1.52 2.51
C LEU A 87 -0.11 0.82 3.46
N ARG A 88 -0.08 -0.51 3.44
CA ARG A 88 0.79 -1.30 4.31
C ARG A 88 2.22 -1.29 3.80
N PHE A 89 3.16 -0.95 4.69
CA PHE A 89 4.58 -0.97 4.40
C PHE A 89 5.32 -1.72 5.51
N PRO A 90 5.23 -3.07 5.55
CA PRO A 90 5.88 -3.91 6.57
C PRO A 90 7.40 -3.94 6.41
N ALA A 91 8.12 -4.34 7.46
CA ALA A 91 9.54 -4.67 7.35
C ALA A 91 9.72 -6.05 6.70
N TRP A 92 10.88 -6.27 6.08
CA TRP A 92 11.30 -7.62 5.69
C TRP A 92 11.42 -8.49 6.94
N ASP A 93 10.99 -9.73 6.82
CA ASP A 93 11.05 -10.76 7.84
C ASP A 93 12.36 -11.56 7.81
N CYS A 94 13.30 -11.16 6.97
CA CYS A 94 14.66 -11.72 6.87
C CYS A 94 15.70 -10.62 7.13
N LEU A 95 16.89 -11.02 7.56
CA LEU A 95 18.02 -10.10 7.74
C LEU A 95 18.73 -9.85 6.40
N PRO A 96 19.35 -8.67 6.22
CA PRO A 96 20.28 -8.45 5.12
C PRO A 96 21.36 -9.53 5.12
N TYR A 97 21.63 -10.10 3.95
CA TYR A 97 22.61 -11.21 3.76
C TYR A 97 22.11 -12.60 4.18
N ASP A 98 20.88 -12.77 4.66
CA ASP A 98 20.28 -14.09 4.78
C ASP A 98 20.17 -14.77 3.40
N ARG A 99 20.22 -16.10 3.39
CA ARG A 99 20.00 -16.88 2.17
C ARG A 99 18.52 -17.11 1.85
N VAL A 100 17.65 -16.44 2.58
CA VAL A 100 16.19 -16.52 2.48
C VAL A 100 15.68 -15.19 1.99
N SER A 101 14.85 -15.19 0.97
CA SER A 101 14.11 -14.00 0.51
C SER A 101 12.98 -13.65 1.49
N PRO A 102 12.54 -12.38 1.55
CA PRO A 102 11.33 -12.01 2.29
C PRO A 102 10.13 -12.83 1.84
N HIS A 103 9.19 -13.06 2.76
CA HIS A 103 7.93 -13.73 2.40
C HIS A 103 7.24 -12.98 1.25
N PRO A 104 6.69 -13.68 0.24
CA PRO A 104 6.07 -13.07 -0.94
C PRO A 104 4.99 -12.03 -0.59
N GLU A 105 4.16 -12.30 0.42
CA GLU A 105 3.13 -11.36 0.88
C GLU A 105 3.74 -10.04 1.40
N ILE A 106 4.86 -10.10 2.11
CA ILE A 106 5.58 -8.92 2.61
C ILE A 106 6.14 -8.12 1.43
N ALA A 107 6.83 -8.79 0.50
CA ALA A 107 7.36 -8.14 -0.68
C ALA A 107 6.25 -7.48 -1.51
N ALA A 108 5.14 -8.19 -1.74
CA ALA A 108 3.98 -7.68 -2.47
C ALA A 108 3.34 -6.46 -1.78
N ALA A 109 3.13 -6.49 -0.45
CA ALA A 109 2.56 -5.37 0.29
C ALA A 109 3.45 -4.12 0.19
N ARG A 110 4.76 -4.29 0.28
CA ARG A 110 5.73 -3.20 0.12
C ARG A 110 5.70 -2.63 -1.30
N MET A 111 5.75 -3.51 -2.31
CA MET A 111 5.72 -3.09 -3.72
C MET A 111 4.41 -2.40 -4.09
N ALA A 112 3.27 -2.86 -3.59
CA ALA A 112 1.98 -2.17 -3.77
C ALA A 112 2.04 -0.71 -3.26
N THR A 113 2.56 -0.52 -2.05
CA THR A 113 2.71 0.82 -1.47
C THR A 113 3.70 1.68 -2.24
N LEU A 114 4.88 1.14 -2.59
CA LEU A 114 5.90 1.86 -3.35
C LEU A 114 5.42 2.24 -4.75
N ALA A 115 4.72 1.32 -5.44
CA ALA A 115 4.17 1.58 -6.77
C ALA A 115 3.09 2.68 -6.72
N ALA A 116 2.18 2.62 -5.75
CA ALA A 116 1.18 3.67 -5.58
C ALA A 116 1.82 5.03 -5.37
N LEU A 117 2.79 5.15 -4.45
CA LEU A 117 3.49 6.40 -4.18
C LEU A 117 4.31 6.89 -5.39
N ALA A 118 4.99 5.98 -6.10
CA ALA A 118 5.80 6.32 -7.28
C ALA A 118 4.95 6.78 -8.47
N GLN A 119 3.71 6.32 -8.57
CA GLN A 119 2.72 6.77 -9.57
C GLN A 119 2.01 8.08 -9.19
N GLY A 120 2.41 8.72 -8.10
CA GLY A 120 1.84 10.00 -7.67
C GLY A 120 0.53 9.87 -6.89
N TRP A 121 0.43 8.87 -6.03
CA TRP A 121 -0.71 8.76 -5.10
C TRP A 121 -0.80 10.01 -4.21
N ASP A 122 -1.82 10.82 -4.43
CA ASP A 122 -2.06 12.11 -3.77
C ASP A 122 -3.29 12.12 -2.85
N ARG A 123 -4.00 10.98 -2.77
CA ARG A 123 -5.22 10.88 -1.96
C ARG A 123 -4.92 10.85 -0.46
N PRO A 124 -5.82 11.42 0.38
CA PRO A 124 -5.74 11.24 1.82
C PRO A 124 -5.64 9.76 2.18
N SER A 125 -4.56 9.38 2.84
CA SER A 125 -4.27 7.98 3.17
C SER A 125 -3.22 7.89 4.28
N VAL A 126 -3.11 6.73 4.91
CA VAL A 126 -2.04 6.40 5.85
C VAL A 126 -1.08 5.42 5.20
N VAL A 127 0.20 5.77 5.13
CA VAL A 127 1.27 4.81 4.87
C VAL A 127 1.70 4.23 6.21
N MET A 128 1.29 2.99 6.47
CA MET A 128 1.55 2.31 7.74
C MET A 128 2.88 1.56 7.68
N ALA A 129 3.90 2.10 8.31
CA ALA A 129 5.23 1.50 8.39
C ALA A 129 5.60 1.15 9.84
N THR A 130 6.58 0.26 10.02
CA THR A 130 7.27 0.08 11.30
C THR A 130 8.62 0.80 11.29
N LEU A 131 9.22 0.96 12.47
CA LEU A 131 10.56 1.55 12.56
C LEU A 131 11.58 0.77 11.72
N ASN A 132 11.52 -0.57 11.78
CA ASN A 132 12.41 -1.44 10.99
C ASN A 132 12.19 -1.23 9.48
N ALA A 133 10.93 -1.14 9.02
CA ALA A 133 10.62 -0.88 7.62
C ALA A 133 11.16 0.48 7.16
N ALA A 134 10.98 1.53 7.97
CA ALA A 134 11.43 2.89 7.66
C ALA A 134 12.95 3.03 7.54
N MET A 135 13.72 2.12 8.15
CA MET A 135 15.18 2.09 8.09
C MET A 135 15.74 1.27 6.93
N GLN A 136 14.91 0.47 6.24
CA GLN A 136 15.34 -0.34 5.11
C GLN A 136 15.52 0.51 3.85
N ARG A 137 16.49 0.11 3.01
CA ARG A 137 16.71 0.78 1.73
C ARG A 137 15.56 0.50 0.78
N LEU A 138 15.24 1.50 -0.05
CA LEU A 138 14.16 1.44 -1.04
C LEU A 138 14.72 1.54 -2.45
N PRO A 139 14.07 0.91 -3.44
CA PRO A 139 14.36 1.19 -4.85
C PRO A 139 14.06 2.65 -5.18
N ARG A 140 14.71 3.17 -6.21
CA ARG A 140 14.46 4.53 -6.67
C ARG A 140 13.03 4.66 -7.20
N PRO A 141 12.28 5.74 -6.88
CA PRO A 141 10.90 5.91 -7.35
C PRO A 141 10.73 5.79 -8.87
N ALA A 142 11.68 6.35 -9.64
CA ALA A 142 11.65 6.26 -11.10
C ALA A 142 11.75 4.81 -11.62
N LEU A 143 12.49 3.94 -10.93
CA LEU A 143 12.60 2.53 -11.26
C LEU A 143 11.25 1.82 -11.05
N VAL A 144 10.60 2.08 -9.91
CA VAL A 144 9.30 1.49 -9.59
C VAL A 144 8.20 1.98 -10.54
N ALA A 145 8.16 3.29 -10.82
CA ALA A 145 7.17 3.89 -11.71
C ALA A 145 7.29 3.40 -13.16
N GLY A 146 8.52 3.14 -13.63
CA GLY A 146 8.78 2.69 -15.01
C GLY A 146 8.46 1.22 -15.27
N GLN A 147 8.12 0.45 -14.26
CA GLN A 147 7.97 -1.00 -14.34
C GLN A 147 6.54 -1.50 -14.09
N SER A 148 5.53 -0.68 -14.33
CA SER A 148 4.14 -1.10 -14.30
C SER A 148 3.72 -1.70 -15.65
N PHE A 149 2.82 -2.68 -15.61
CA PHE A 149 2.17 -3.25 -16.79
C PHE A 149 0.67 -2.98 -16.74
N SER A 150 0.09 -2.56 -17.86
CA SER A 150 -1.34 -2.30 -17.94
C SER A 150 -1.96 -3.10 -19.07
N ALA A 151 -3.10 -3.73 -18.81
CA ALA A 151 -3.92 -4.42 -19.80
C ALA A 151 -5.38 -4.00 -19.67
N ALA A 152 -6.06 -3.75 -20.78
CA ALA A 152 -7.47 -3.41 -20.79
C ALA A 152 -8.27 -4.38 -21.67
N VAL A 153 -9.48 -4.70 -21.22
CA VAL A 153 -10.39 -5.59 -21.96
C VAL A 153 -10.70 -5.00 -23.33
N GLY A 154 -10.65 -5.84 -24.36
CA GLY A 154 -10.83 -5.47 -25.75
C GLY A 154 -9.56 -4.92 -26.45
N GLN A 155 -8.44 -4.80 -25.73
CA GLN A 155 -7.18 -4.35 -26.29
C GLN A 155 -6.22 -5.52 -26.56
N ARG A 156 -5.28 -5.28 -27.47
CA ARG A 156 -4.20 -6.22 -27.74
C ARG A 156 -3.26 -6.28 -26.52
N CYS A 157 -3.05 -7.48 -26.05
CA CYS A 157 -2.14 -7.79 -24.96
C CYS A 157 -1.59 -9.19 -25.22
N ASP A 158 -0.35 -9.29 -25.64
CA ASP A 158 0.29 -10.58 -25.88
C ASP A 158 0.45 -11.37 -24.56
N PRO A 159 -0.14 -12.56 -24.40
CA PRO A 159 -0.01 -13.37 -23.20
C PRO A 159 1.43 -13.80 -22.91
N GLU A 160 2.26 -14.00 -23.94
CA GLU A 160 3.68 -14.36 -23.78
C GLU A 160 4.49 -13.19 -23.24
N ALA A 161 4.27 -11.99 -23.76
CA ALA A 161 4.87 -10.77 -23.24
C ALA A 161 4.44 -10.50 -21.79
N LEU A 162 3.16 -10.69 -21.46
CA LEU A 162 2.67 -10.56 -20.10
C LEU A 162 3.35 -11.57 -19.15
N THR A 163 3.40 -12.84 -19.51
CA THR A 163 4.00 -13.87 -18.65
C THR A 163 5.52 -13.69 -18.51
N GLY A 164 6.18 -13.23 -19.55
CA GLY A 164 7.60 -12.84 -19.50
C GLY A 164 7.82 -11.67 -18.54
N TRP A 165 6.97 -10.65 -18.60
CA TRP A 165 7.01 -9.52 -17.68
C TRP A 165 6.74 -9.98 -16.23
N LEU A 166 5.72 -10.82 -15.98
CA LEU A 166 5.44 -11.35 -14.64
C LEU A 166 6.66 -12.07 -14.03
N ALA A 167 7.29 -12.95 -14.82
CA ALA A 167 8.48 -13.66 -14.36
C ALA A 167 9.64 -12.71 -14.03
N HIS A 168 9.87 -11.69 -14.89
CA HIS A 168 10.92 -10.70 -14.69
C HIS A 168 10.66 -9.80 -13.48
N MET A 169 9.39 -9.49 -13.17
CA MET A 169 8.97 -8.66 -12.05
C MET A 169 8.82 -9.41 -10.73
N GLY A 170 9.30 -10.66 -10.67
CA GLY A 170 9.39 -11.45 -9.45
C GLY A 170 8.10 -12.16 -9.05
N PHE A 171 7.13 -12.31 -9.98
CA PHE A 171 5.99 -13.18 -9.72
C PHE A 171 6.39 -14.66 -9.78
N ALA A 172 5.85 -15.45 -8.86
CA ALA A 172 6.06 -16.89 -8.82
C ALA A 172 5.05 -17.63 -9.70
N ARG A 173 5.54 -18.48 -10.61
CA ARG A 173 4.67 -19.31 -11.44
C ARG A 173 4.24 -20.56 -10.69
N ASN A 174 2.96 -20.70 -10.43
CA ASN A 174 2.35 -21.80 -9.72
C ASN A 174 1.27 -22.51 -10.57
N ALA A 175 0.87 -23.71 -10.18
CA ALA A 175 -0.25 -24.41 -10.82
C ALA A 175 -1.60 -23.74 -10.51
N THR A 176 -1.70 -23.11 -9.35
CA THR A 176 -2.88 -22.36 -8.86
C THR A 176 -2.38 -21.15 -8.08
N VAL A 177 -3.13 -20.06 -8.15
CA VAL A 177 -2.80 -18.80 -7.50
C VAL A 177 -3.42 -18.77 -6.10
N PHE A 178 -2.61 -18.52 -5.08
CA PHE A 178 -3.04 -18.45 -3.67
C PHE A 178 -2.63 -17.15 -2.98
N GLU A 179 -1.47 -16.61 -3.28
CA GLU A 179 -0.88 -15.48 -2.58
C GLU A 179 -0.54 -14.32 -3.51
N PRO A 180 -0.52 -13.07 -3.02
CA PRO A 180 -0.04 -11.93 -3.80
C PRO A 180 1.37 -12.18 -4.35
N GLY A 181 1.55 -11.96 -5.65
CA GLY A 181 2.77 -12.28 -6.36
C GLY A 181 2.77 -13.63 -7.08
N ASP A 182 1.71 -14.43 -6.95
CA ASP A 182 1.53 -15.66 -7.73
C ASP A 182 0.95 -15.38 -9.13
N TYR A 183 1.31 -16.22 -10.11
CA TYR A 183 0.58 -16.34 -11.36
C TYR A 183 0.50 -17.78 -11.86
N ALA A 184 -0.55 -18.11 -12.61
CA ALA A 184 -0.77 -19.41 -13.24
C ALA A 184 -1.20 -19.23 -14.69
N VAL A 185 -0.75 -20.12 -15.59
CA VAL A 185 -1.09 -20.10 -17.01
C VAL A 185 -1.74 -21.41 -17.39
N ARG A 186 -2.93 -21.36 -18.01
CA ARG A 186 -3.70 -22.53 -18.46
C ARG A 186 -4.33 -22.26 -19.84
N GLY A 187 -3.64 -22.65 -20.90
CA GLY A 187 -4.08 -22.32 -22.26
C GLY A 187 -4.16 -20.81 -22.49
N GLY A 188 -5.30 -20.29 -22.89
CA GLY A 188 -5.55 -18.86 -23.09
C GLY A 188 -5.93 -18.11 -21.81
N ILE A 189 -5.73 -18.71 -20.62
CA ILE A 189 -6.08 -18.08 -19.33
C ILE A 189 -4.82 -17.82 -18.54
N VAL A 190 -4.70 -16.59 -18.01
CA VAL A 190 -3.66 -16.19 -17.07
C VAL A 190 -4.33 -15.73 -15.77
N ASP A 191 -4.11 -16.46 -14.70
CA ASP A 191 -4.51 -16.07 -13.35
C ASP A 191 -3.35 -15.36 -12.67
N ILE A 192 -3.61 -14.21 -12.06
CA ILE A 192 -2.58 -13.38 -11.40
C ILE A 192 -3.13 -12.91 -10.06
N PHE A 193 -2.32 -12.92 -9.00
CA PHE A 193 -2.64 -12.21 -7.78
C PHE A 193 -1.75 -10.96 -7.66
N PRO A 194 -2.25 -9.79 -8.10
CA PRO A 194 -1.44 -8.59 -8.12
C PRO A 194 -1.14 -8.08 -6.71
N PRO A 195 0.07 -7.55 -6.45
CA PRO A 195 0.36 -6.81 -5.24
C PRO A 195 -0.66 -5.70 -4.97
N GLY A 196 -1.17 -5.64 -3.74
CA GLY A 196 -2.12 -4.60 -3.30
C GLY A 196 -3.57 -4.80 -3.72
N TRP A 197 -3.90 -5.88 -4.39
CA TRP A 197 -5.28 -6.25 -4.69
C TRP A 197 -5.86 -7.14 -3.58
N ASP A 198 -7.18 -7.05 -3.37
CA ASP A 198 -7.90 -7.87 -2.38
C ASP A 198 -8.13 -9.32 -2.84
N GLY A 199 -7.70 -9.67 -4.05
CA GLY A 199 -7.84 -11.01 -4.60
C GLY A 199 -7.27 -11.11 -6.01
N PRO A 200 -7.12 -12.35 -6.50
CA PRO A 200 -6.57 -12.61 -7.81
C PRO A 200 -7.52 -12.22 -8.95
N VAL A 201 -6.95 -12.00 -10.12
CA VAL A 201 -7.65 -11.70 -11.36
C VAL A 201 -7.37 -12.77 -12.39
N ARG A 202 -8.41 -13.22 -13.08
CA ARG A 202 -8.35 -14.11 -14.22
C ARG A 202 -8.49 -13.31 -15.50
N LEU A 203 -7.53 -13.45 -16.37
CA LEU A 203 -7.45 -12.84 -17.69
C LEU A 203 -7.72 -13.93 -18.73
N ASP A 204 -8.78 -13.78 -19.53
CA ASP A 204 -9.09 -14.68 -20.64
C ASP A 204 -8.65 -14.02 -21.96
N PHE A 205 -7.86 -14.74 -22.72
CA PHE A 205 -7.32 -14.28 -24.00
C PHE A 205 -7.89 -15.06 -25.18
N PHE A 206 -8.21 -14.35 -26.24
CA PHE A 206 -8.44 -14.93 -27.55
C PHE A 206 -7.33 -14.46 -28.48
N GLY A 207 -6.36 -15.35 -28.77
CA GLY A 207 -5.12 -14.97 -29.43
C GLY A 207 -4.35 -13.94 -28.59
N ASP A 208 -4.11 -12.77 -29.17
CA ASP A 208 -3.42 -11.65 -28.54
C ASP A 208 -4.37 -10.55 -28.01
N VAL A 209 -5.67 -10.83 -27.90
CA VAL A 209 -6.66 -9.89 -27.38
C VAL A 209 -7.16 -10.34 -26.00
N LEU A 210 -7.15 -9.45 -25.02
CA LEU A 210 -7.75 -9.67 -23.71
C LEU A 210 -9.28 -9.57 -23.84
N GLU A 211 -9.98 -10.70 -23.87
CA GLU A 211 -11.45 -10.74 -24.00
C GLU A 211 -12.16 -10.38 -22.71
N SER A 212 -11.66 -10.88 -21.58
CA SER A 212 -12.28 -10.60 -20.29
C SER A 212 -11.27 -10.59 -19.16
N ALA A 213 -11.55 -9.79 -18.12
CA ALA A 213 -10.83 -9.80 -16.88
C ALA A 213 -11.82 -9.86 -15.70
N ARG A 214 -11.57 -10.77 -14.74
CA ARG A 214 -12.49 -11.04 -13.61
C ARG A 214 -11.74 -11.30 -12.34
N ARG A 215 -12.05 -10.57 -11.28
CA ARG A 215 -11.59 -10.93 -9.94
C ARG A 215 -12.32 -12.21 -9.50
N PHE A 216 -11.61 -13.08 -8.80
CA PHE A 216 -12.16 -14.29 -8.24
C PHE A 216 -11.68 -14.52 -6.81
N ASP A 217 -12.43 -15.29 -6.07
CA ASP A 217 -12.11 -15.70 -4.72
C ASP A 217 -11.17 -16.92 -4.74
N VAL A 218 -10.09 -16.86 -3.94
CA VAL A 218 -9.02 -17.88 -3.93
C VAL A 218 -9.54 -19.26 -3.54
N GLU A 219 -10.41 -19.34 -2.53
CA GLU A 219 -10.88 -20.63 -1.99
C GLU A 219 -11.93 -21.27 -2.89
N SER A 220 -12.95 -20.50 -3.27
CA SER A 220 -14.07 -21.00 -4.06
C SER A 220 -13.81 -21.01 -5.57
N GLN A 221 -12.78 -20.30 -6.04
CA GLN A 221 -12.46 -20.09 -7.47
C GLN A 221 -13.60 -19.42 -8.26
N ARG A 222 -14.55 -18.80 -7.56
CA ARG A 222 -15.72 -18.14 -8.18
C ARG A 222 -15.42 -16.69 -8.48
N THR A 223 -15.94 -16.23 -9.60
CA THR A 223 -15.89 -14.82 -9.97
C THR A 223 -16.63 -13.96 -8.95
N VAL A 224 -15.94 -12.94 -8.44
CA VAL A 224 -16.51 -11.94 -7.53
C VAL A 224 -16.96 -10.72 -8.32
N GLU A 225 -16.15 -10.27 -9.29
CA GLU A 225 -16.36 -9.00 -9.98
C GLU A 225 -15.71 -9.03 -11.37
N LYS A 226 -16.32 -8.31 -12.34
CA LYS A 226 -15.70 -8.04 -13.63
C LYS A 226 -14.91 -6.74 -13.56
N VAL A 227 -13.71 -6.76 -14.14
CA VAL A 227 -12.86 -5.56 -14.25
C VAL A 227 -12.58 -5.26 -15.71
N THR A 228 -12.45 -3.99 -16.06
CA THR A 228 -12.21 -3.56 -17.44
C THR A 228 -10.74 -3.28 -17.73
N ARG A 229 -9.95 -3.12 -16.67
CA ARG A 229 -8.51 -2.81 -16.75
C ARG A 229 -7.78 -3.44 -15.56
N VAL A 230 -6.58 -3.87 -15.82
CA VAL A 230 -5.65 -4.41 -14.81
C VAL A 230 -4.35 -3.65 -14.90
N ASP A 231 -3.98 -2.99 -13.79
CA ASP A 231 -2.70 -2.31 -13.62
C ASP A 231 -1.86 -3.10 -12.63
N LEU A 232 -0.73 -3.61 -13.08
CA LEU A 232 0.16 -4.49 -12.33
C LEU A 232 1.39 -3.74 -11.87
N ALA A 233 1.74 -3.90 -10.60
CA ALA A 233 3.03 -3.49 -10.03
C ALA A 233 3.97 -4.70 -9.95
N PRO A 234 5.29 -4.50 -9.89
CA PRO A 234 6.25 -5.57 -9.60
C PRO A 234 5.91 -6.29 -8.28
N ALA A 235 6.20 -7.59 -8.20
CA ALA A 235 6.03 -8.36 -6.97
C ALA A 235 7.29 -8.36 -6.09
N SER A 236 8.43 -7.96 -6.63
CA SER A 236 9.73 -7.93 -5.93
C SER A 236 10.36 -6.54 -5.96
N GLU A 237 11.03 -6.14 -4.87
CA GLU A 237 11.86 -4.94 -4.82
C GLU A 237 13.22 -5.14 -5.52
N VAL A 238 13.62 -6.40 -5.71
CA VAL A 238 14.84 -6.76 -6.44
C VAL A 238 14.47 -6.95 -7.90
N ILE A 239 14.70 -5.91 -8.67
CA ILE A 239 14.46 -5.90 -10.11
C ILE A 239 15.81 -6.07 -10.77
N LEU A 240 15.98 -7.16 -11.50
CA LEU A 240 17.20 -7.42 -12.24
C LEU A 240 17.11 -6.68 -13.57
N ASP A 241 17.74 -5.50 -13.65
CA ASP A 241 17.99 -4.88 -14.96
C ASP A 241 19.06 -5.69 -15.67
N GLU A 242 18.81 -6.07 -16.91
CA GLU A 242 19.87 -6.54 -17.80
C GLU A 242 20.82 -5.35 -18.06
N ALA A 243 22.04 -5.45 -17.54
CA ALA A 243 23.08 -4.44 -17.65
C ALA A 243 23.70 -4.45 -19.06
#